data_f30ae06bd125cfe9489edeb1b06b9354
#
_entry.id   f30ae06bd125cfe9489edeb1b06b9354
#
_cell.length_a   1.000
_cell.length_b   1.000
_cell.length_c   1.000
_cell.angle_alpha   90.00
_cell.angle_beta   90.00
_cell.angle_gamma   90.00
#
_symmetry.space_group_name_H-M   'P 1'
#
loop_
_entity.id
_entity.type
_entity.pdbx_description
1 polymer ?
#
loop_
_entity_poly.entity_id
_entity_poly.type
_entity_poly.pdbx_seq_one_letter_code
_entity_poly.pdbx_strand_id
1 'polypeptide(L)'
;MASPRPLPAALLGALLPLTALLPAVLPAALAPAPVRAATPAALPLPALEAALNASGDDGLEALLQKGPGLNPAELLARRRQLLTQFPDLRWRVSAGAPLRDGRPTVSLKVSGTRRQGATTFRLDGEQWLQLQSDGSHFTGQTVLREQSIVRSGEQAPPVSVLIPDAVLTGQRYDVDVIFDEPLDGALTAGGITALTPEQVAAMESPTMELGALGGGGLFKTVQAPLTPGSQTWAVLLVHPRGVVSAAKRVRVVADRRSLEL
;
A
#
# COMPACT_ATOMS: atom_id res chain seq x y z
N MET A 1 -16.13 7.71 36.63
CA MET A 1 -16.45 7.71 35.18
C MET A 1 -15.22 8.24 34.43
N ALA A 2 -14.41 7.34 33.90
CA ALA A 2 -13.23 7.73 33.14
C ALA A 2 -13.64 7.89 31.67
N SER A 3 -13.49 9.09 31.14
CA SER A 3 -13.68 9.36 29.68
C SER A 3 -12.80 8.42 28.86
N PRO A 4 -13.34 7.79 27.81
CA PRO A 4 -12.52 7.01 26.90
C PRO A 4 -11.57 7.98 26.19
N ARG A 5 -10.27 7.78 26.40
CA ARG A 5 -9.23 8.47 25.64
C ARG A 5 -9.37 8.08 24.17
N PRO A 6 -9.34 9.04 23.23
CA PRO A 6 -9.40 8.71 21.81
C PRO A 6 -8.23 7.78 21.45
N LEU A 7 -8.53 6.75 20.67
CA LEU A 7 -7.53 5.88 20.04
C LEU A 7 -6.57 6.78 19.26
N PRO A 8 -5.25 6.62 19.39
CA PRO A 8 -4.31 7.43 18.66
C PRO A 8 -4.49 7.22 17.16
N ALA A 9 -4.71 8.31 16.48
CA ALA A 9 -5.00 8.41 15.05
C ALA A 9 -3.91 7.87 14.10
N ALA A 10 -2.85 7.25 14.60
CA ALA A 10 -1.62 6.94 13.86
C ALA A 10 -1.59 5.57 13.16
N LEU A 11 -2.71 4.87 13.01
CA LEU A 11 -2.69 3.47 12.58
C LEU A 11 -2.99 3.21 11.10
N LEU A 12 -3.39 4.23 10.33
CA LEU A 12 -3.81 4.08 8.95
C LEU A 12 -2.82 4.63 7.92
N GLY A 13 -1.62 5.00 8.34
CA GLY A 13 -0.55 5.41 7.42
C GLY A 13 0.03 4.21 6.69
N ALA A 14 -0.67 3.71 5.69
CA ALA A 14 -0.20 2.62 4.85
C ALA A 14 0.88 3.07 3.87
N LEU A 15 1.59 2.13 3.35
CA LEU A 15 2.52 2.21 2.23
C LEU A 15 1.91 3.01 1.05
N LEU A 16 2.64 3.76 0.26
CA LEU A 16 2.15 4.87 -0.49
C LEU A 16 2.33 4.97 -1.96
N PRO A 17 1.54 5.76 -2.65
CA PRO A 17 1.82 6.14 -4.02
C PRO A 17 2.43 7.51 -4.20
N LEU A 18 3.24 7.63 -5.24
CA LEU A 18 3.74 8.86 -5.78
C LEU A 18 3.12 9.06 -7.16
N THR A 19 2.27 10.04 -7.32
CA THR A 19 1.85 10.51 -8.63
C THR A 19 2.24 11.97 -8.80
N ALA A 20 3.23 12.22 -9.66
CA ALA A 20 3.46 13.54 -10.23
C ALA A 20 2.84 13.56 -11.64
N LEU A 21 1.86 14.42 -11.85
CA LEU A 21 1.41 14.81 -13.20
C LEU A 21 2.46 15.70 -13.84
N LEU A 22 2.90 15.34 -15.05
CA LEU A 22 3.64 16.26 -15.95
C LEU A 22 2.98 16.26 -17.32
N PRO A 23 2.81 17.45 -17.95
CA PRO A 23 2.25 17.55 -19.30
C PRO A 23 3.26 17.10 -20.34
N ALA A 24 2.77 16.34 -21.33
CA ALA A 24 3.55 15.90 -22.46
C ALA A 24 3.80 17.04 -23.45
N VAL A 25 5.06 17.34 -23.69
CA VAL A 25 5.51 18.12 -24.87
C VAL A 25 6.15 17.12 -25.83
N LEU A 26 5.56 16.98 -27.02
CA LEU A 26 6.14 16.20 -28.10
C LEU A 26 7.21 17.02 -28.83
N PRO A 27 8.36 16.45 -29.14
CA PRO A 27 9.15 16.86 -30.27
C PRO A 27 9.24 15.77 -31.37
N ALA A 28 9.45 16.24 -32.55
CA ALA A 28 9.41 15.57 -33.86
C ALA A 28 10.34 14.36 -34.01
N ALA A 29 9.94 13.48 -34.90
CA ALA A 29 10.55 12.22 -35.27
C ALA A 29 11.98 12.33 -35.81
N LEU A 30 12.90 11.59 -35.19
CA LEU A 30 14.12 11.09 -35.81
C LEU A 30 14.00 9.56 -35.88
N ALA A 31 14.33 8.98 -37.04
CA ALA A 31 14.24 7.56 -37.34
C ALA A 31 15.09 6.74 -36.33
N PRO A 32 14.59 5.62 -35.81
CA PRO A 32 15.32 4.85 -34.79
C PRO A 32 16.42 4.00 -35.44
N ALA A 33 17.64 4.17 -34.92
CA ALA A 33 18.67 3.15 -35.06
C ALA A 33 18.20 1.86 -34.32
N PRO A 34 18.60 0.65 -34.75
CA PRO A 34 18.19 -0.59 -34.09
C PRO A 34 18.73 -0.60 -32.67
N VAL A 35 17.84 -0.35 -31.71
CA VAL A 35 18.15 -0.49 -30.31
C VAL A 35 18.31 -1.98 -30.03
N ARG A 36 19.55 -2.40 -29.84
CA ARG A 36 19.90 -3.70 -29.32
C ARG A 36 19.21 -3.78 -27.95
N ALA A 37 18.25 -4.68 -27.81
CA ALA A 37 17.57 -4.89 -26.53
C ALA A 37 18.65 -5.24 -25.48
N ALA A 38 18.97 -4.29 -24.62
CA ALA A 38 19.83 -4.54 -23.48
C ALA A 38 19.14 -5.58 -22.62
N THR A 39 19.83 -6.66 -22.29
CA THR A 39 19.35 -7.64 -21.30
C THR A 39 18.99 -6.86 -20.04
N PRO A 40 17.77 -7.00 -19.50
CA PRO A 40 17.40 -6.28 -18.29
C PRO A 40 18.42 -6.55 -17.19
N ALA A 41 19.03 -5.50 -16.67
CA ALA A 41 19.97 -5.62 -15.56
C ALA A 41 19.25 -6.30 -14.39
N ALA A 42 19.92 -7.29 -13.77
CA ALA A 42 19.33 -7.99 -12.63
C ALA A 42 19.06 -6.99 -11.50
N LEU A 43 17.86 -7.04 -10.92
CA LEU A 43 17.50 -6.17 -9.81
C LEU A 43 18.31 -6.57 -8.56
N PRO A 44 18.98 -5.63 -7.88
CA PRO A 44 19.77 -5.92 -6.68
C PRO A 44 18.86 -6.08 -5.44
N LEU A 45 17.93 -7.07 -5.47
CA LEU A 45 16.93 -7.29 -4.42
C LEU A 45 17.52 -7.57 -3.02
N PRO A 46 18.60 -8.37 -2.87
CA PRO A 46 19.20 -8.57 -1.57
C PRO A 46 19.80 -7.28 -0.98
N ALA A 47 20.37 -6.42 -1.82
CA ALA A 47 20.88 -5.12 -1.38
C ALA A 47 19.75 -4.19 -0.94
N LEU A 48 18.63 -4.19 -1.66
CA LEU A 48 17.43 -3.45 -1.27
C LEU A 48 16.86 -3.93 0.06
N GLU A 49 16.74 -5.24 0.28
CA GLU A 49 16.27 -5.80 1.54
C GLU A 49 17.21 -5.42 2.70
N ALA A 50 18.52 -5.56 2.52
CA ALA A 50 19.51 -5.19 3.52
C ALA A 50 19.43 -3.69 3.86
N ALA A 51 19.32 -2.83 2.86
CA ALA A 51 19.21 -1.38 3.04
C ALA A 51 17.91 -0.96 3.74
N LEU A 52 16.76 -1.59 3.40
CA LEU A 52 15.49 -1.34 4.07
C LEU A 52 15.54 -1.73 5.56
N ASN A 53 16.28 -2.78 5.91
CA ASN A 53 16.41 -3.27 7.28
C ASN A 53 17.60 -2.66 8.06
N ALA A 54 18.41 -1.83 7.43
CA ALA A 54 19.53 -1.15 8.09
C ALA A 54 19.02 -0.12 9.11
N SER A 55 19.87 0.21 10.09
CA SER A 55 19.55 1.24 11.11
C SER A 55 19.54 2.67 10.55
N GLY A 56 20.32 2.94 9.50
CA GLY A 56 20.40 4.23 8.81
C GLY A 56 19.74 4.21 7.44
N ASP A 57 19.73 5.35 6.78
CA ASP A 57 19.13 5.53 5.46
C ASP A 57 20.16 5.53 4.32
N ASP A 58 21.45 5.71 4.61
CA ASP A 58 22.53 5.92 3.62
C ASP A 58 22.58 4.81 2.56
N GLY A 59 22.47 3.55 3.00
CA GLY A 59 22.46 2.40 2.09
C GLY A 59 21.24 2.37 1.17
N LEU A 60 20.08 2.81 1.66
CA LEU A 60 18.87 2.88 0.86
C LEU A 60 18.92 4.09 -0.08
N GLU A 61 19.39 5.24 0.40
CA GLU A 61 19.55 6.45 -0.42
C GLU A 61 20.52 6.21 -1.58
N ALA A 62 21.62 5.49 -1.33
CA ALA A 62 22.58 5.12 -2.36
C ALA A 62 22.02 4.19 -3.45
N LEU A 63 20.95 3.43 -3.17
CA LEU A 63 20.30 2.54 -4.14
C LEU A 63 19.20 3.23 -4.95
N LEU A 64 18.77 4.44 -4.58
CA LEU A 64 17.59 5.08 -5.14
C LEU A 64 17.96 6.30 -5.97
N GLN A 65 17.45 6.37 -7.17
CA GLN A 65 17.52 7.56 -8.04
C GLN A 65 16.10 8.03 -8.36
N LYS A 66 15.90 9.36 -8.29
CA LYS A 66 14.60 9.95 -8.63
C LYS A 66 14.22 9.61 -10.08
N GLY A 67 12.99 9.12 -10.27
CA GLY A 67 12.47 8.77 -11.58
C GLY A 67 10.96 8.53 -11.56
N PRO A 68 10.39 8.00 -12.65
CA PRO A 68 8.95 7.78 -12.76
C PRO A 68 8.41 6.93 -11.60
N GLY A 69 7.48 7.52 -10.83
CA GLY A 69 6.87 6.85 -9.68
C GLY A 69 7.80 6.57 -8.50
N LEU A 70 9.06 7.04 -8.53
CA LEU A 70 10.04 6.85 -7.46
C LEU A 70 10.61 8.20 -7.02
N ASN A 71 10.33 8.58 -5.77
CA ASN A 71 10.92 9.73 -5.10
C ASN A 71 11.68 9.24 -3.85
N PRO A 72 13.02 9.24 -3.86
CA PRO A 72 13.82 8.77 -2.74
C PRO A 72 13.49 9.48 -1.42
N ALA A 73 13.35 10.81 -1.43
CA ALA A 73 13.08 11.57 -0.21
C ALA A 73 11.78 11.19 0.47
N GLU A 74 10.71 10.94 -0.32
CA GLU A 74 9.43 10.50 0.22
C GLU A 74 9.50 9.06 0.73
N LEU A 75 10.19 8.16 0.03
CA LEU A 75 10.37 6.78 0.45
C LEU A 75 11.13 6.71 1.79
N LEU A 76 12.21 7.48 1.93
CA LEU A 76 12.98 7.57 3.18
C LEU A 76 12.15 8.17 4.32
N ALA A 77 11.40 9.23 4.06
CA ALA A 77 10.54 9.86 5.05
C ALA A 77 9.51 8.86 5.61
N ARG A 78 8.92 8.05 4.74
CA ARG A 78 7.98 7.00 5.12
C ARG A 78 8.59 5.88 5.90
N ARG A 79 9.75 5.40 5.43
CA ARG A 79 10.49 4.37 6.16
C ARG A 79 10.74 4.83 7.59
N ARG A 80 11.21 6.07 7.80
CA ARG A 80 11.44 6.64 9.14
C ARG A 80 10.17 6.71 9.97
N GLN A 81 9.05 7.15 9.37
CA GLN A 81 7.78 7.23 10.05
C GLN A 81 7.25 5.86 10.46
N LEU A 82 7.37 4.84 9.60
CA LEU A 82 7.01 3.47 9.92
C LEU A 82 7.89 2.91 11.06
N LEU A 83 9.19 3.13 11.03
CA LEU A 83 10.12 2.73 12.10
C LEU A 83 9.82 3.43 13.44
N THR A 84 9.35 4.69 13.40
CA THR A 84 8.89 5.39 14.61
C THR A 84 7.64 4.74 15.18
N GLN A 85 6.73 4.26 14.34
CA GLN A 85 5.50 3.61 14.77
C GLN A 85 5.72 2.15 15.17
N PHE A 86 6.59 1.43 14.47
CA PHE A 86 6.90 0.02 14.67
C PHE A 86 8.41 -0.18 14.73
N PRO A 87 9.04 -0.04 15.91
CA PRO A 87 10.51 -0.07 16.04
C PRO A 87 11.16 -1.41 15.65
N ASP A 88 10.40 -2.50 15.66
CA ASP A 88 10.85 -3.85 15.27
C ASP A 88 10.54 -4.21 13.81
N LEU A 89 10.23 -3.22 13.00
CA LEU A 89 9.83 -3.40 11.61
C LEU A 89 10.85 -4.22 10.82
N ARG A 90 10.33 -5.14 9.97
CA ARG A 90 11.14 -5.98 9.09
C ARG A 90 10.55 -5.97 7.69
N TRP A 91 11.41 -5.74 6.70
CA TRP A 91 11.10 -5.86 5.29
C TRP A 91 11.66 -7.16 4.74
N ARG A 92 10.91 -7.78 3.83
CA ARG A 92 11.36 -8.88 2.99
C ARG A 92 11.12 -8.52 1.53
N VAL A 93 12.15 -8.71 0.71
CA VAL A 93 12.12 -8.39 -0.71
C VAL A 93 12.40 -9.66 -1.50
N SER A 94 11.52 -10.01 -2.40
CA SER A 94 11.68 -11.20 -3.25
C SER A 94 11.22 -10.91 -4.67
N ALA A 95 11.69 -11.70 -5.62
CA ALA A 95 11.12 -11.69 -6.96
C ALA A 95 9.65 -12.11 -6.89
N GLY A 96 8.79 -11.33 -7.54
CA GLY A 96 7.39 -11.67 -7.75
C GLY A 96 7.18 -12.47 -9.03
N ALA A 97 5.93 -12.91 -9.28
CA ALA A 97 5.57 -13.50 -10.54
C ALA A 97 5.75 -12.45 -11.67
N PRO A 98 6.37 -12.81 -12.80
CA PRO A 98 6.51 -11.88 -13.91
C PRO A 98 5.14 -11.46 -14.44
N LEU A 99 5.07 -10.25 -15.00
CA LEU A 99 3.89 -9.79 -15.71
C LEU A 99 3.66 -10.63 -16.96
N ARG A 100 2.47 -10.57 -17.55
CA ARG A 100 2.14 -11.32 -18.79
C ARG A 100 3.07 -11.01 -19.96
N ASP A 101 3.63 -9.81 -20.00
CA ASP A 101 4.62 -9.39 -21.01
C ASP A 101 6.08 -9.77 -20.66
N GLY A 102 6.27 -10.53 -19.56
CA GLY A 102 7.59 -11.03 -19.12
C GLY A 102 8.37 -10.04 -18.25
N ARG A 103 7.87 -8.83 -18.02
CA ARG A 103 8.57 -7.87 -17.15
C ARG A 103 8.63 -8.39 -15.70
N PRO A 104 9.79 -8.28 -15.04
CA PRO A 104 9.94 -8.76 -13.67
C PRO A 104 9.14 -7.89 -12.69
N THR A 105 8.62 -8.54 -11.66
CA THR A 105 8.01 -7.85 -10.52
C THR A 105 8.76 -8.16 -9.24
N VAL A 106 8.49 -7.37 -8.21
CA VAL A 106 9.06 -7.50 -6.88
C VAL A 106 7.93 -7.57 -5.87
N SER A 107 8.00 -8.55 -4.98
CA SER A 107 7.17 -8.62 -3.79
C SER A 107 7.94 -8.03 -2.62
N LEU A 108 7.36 -7.00 -2.01
CA LEU A 108 7.89 -6.37 -0.80
C LEU A 108 6.87 -6.60 0.31
N LYS A 109 7.29 -7.30 1.35
CA LYS A 109 6.49 -7.53 2.56
C LYS A 109 7.09 -6.77 3.73
N VAL A 110 6.24 -6.23 4.58
CA VAL A 110 6.65 -5.55 5.80
C VAL A 110 5.83 -6.08 6.97
N SER A 111 6.48 -6.34 8.08
CA SER A 111 5.82 -6.73 9.32
C SER A 111 6.47 -6.05 10.51
N GLY A 112 5.69 -5.79 11.54
CA GLY A 112 6.20 -5.17 12.76
C GLY A 112 5.17 -5.21 13.88
N THR A 113 5.64 -4.98 15.09
CA THR A 113 4.81 -4.91 16.28
C THR A 113 5.04 -3.62 17.04
N ARG A 114 4.01 -3.16 17.74
CA ARG A 114 4.07 -2.01 18.64
C ARG A 114 3.24 -2.30 19.88
N ARG A 115 3.78 -1.95 21.04
CA ARG A 115 3.03 -1.94 22.29
C ARG A 115 2.59 -0.53 22.65
N GLN A 116 1.34 -0.40 23.07
CA GLN A 116 0.81 0.83 23.63
C GLN A 116 -0.06 0.50 24.84
N GLY A 117 0.47 0.76 26.01
CA GLY A 117 -0.14 0.25 27.25
C GLY A 117 -0.21 -1.29 27.26
N ALA A 118 -1.38 -1.82 27.51
CA ALA A 118 -1.64 -3.27 27.50
C ALA A 118 -1.91 -3.84 26.09
N THR A 119 -2.02 -2.99 25.07
CA THR A 119 -2.41 -3.42 23.73
C THR A 119 -1.18 -3.59 22.83
N THR A 120 -1.09 -4.74 22.19
CA THR A 120 -0.11 -5.00 21.12
C THR A 120 -0.79 -4.79 19.77
N PHE A 121 -0.14 -4.03 18.91
CA PHE A 121 -0.53 -3.83 17.50
C PHE A 121 0.44 -4.58 16.62
N ARG A 122 -0.07 -5.28 15.61
CA ARG A 122 0.71 -6.02 14.61
C ARG A 122 0.40 -5.46 13.23
N LEU A 123 1.44 -5.03 12.53
CA LEU A 123 1.39 -4.58 11.15
C LEU A 123 1.81 -5.72 10.23
N ASP A 124 1.02 -5.94 9.18
CA ASP A 124 1.35 -6.74 8.01
C ASP A 124 1.06 -5.89 6.77
N GLY A 125 2.07 -5.67 5.95
CA GLY A 125 1.94 -4.94 4.69
C GLY A 125 2.54 -5.70 3.53
N GLU A 126 1.96 -5.53 2.35
CA GLU A 126 2.43 -6.13 1.11
C GLU A 126 2.31 -5.14 -0.03
N GLN A 127 3.37 -5.07 -0.84
CA GLN A 127 3.38 -4.38 -2.12
C GLN A 127 3.88 -5.31 -3.22
N TRP A 128 3.25 -5.23 -4.39
CA TRP A 128 3.79 -5.73 -5.64
C TRP A 128 4.21 -4.56 -6.48
N LEU A 129 5.46 -4.58 -6.89
CA LEU A 129 6.11 -3.48 -7.59
C LEU A 129 6.67 -3.96 -8.92
N GLN A 130 6.58 -3.14 -9.94
CA GLN A 130 7.47 -3.20 -11.07
C GLN A 130 8.56 -2.15 -10.82
N LEU A 131 9.80 -2.59 -10.66
CA LEU A 131 10.95 -1.73 -10.47
C LEU A 131 11.74 -1.58 -11.77
N GLN A 132 12.23 -0.38 -12.01
CA GLN A 132 13.21 -0.08 -13.06
C GLN A 132 14.58 0.08 -12.41
N SER A 133 15.62 -0.41 -13.08
CA SER A 133 16.99 -0.28 -12.58
C SER A 133 17.96 -0.09 -13.75
N ASP A 134 19.02 0.65 -13.50
CA ASP A 134 20.18 0.77 -14.38
C ASP A 134 21.26 -0.29 -14.11
N GLY A 135 21.01 -1.21 -13.17
CA GLY A 135 21.93 -2.23 -12.67
C GLY A 135 22.60 -1.85 -11.35
N SER A 136 22.69 -0.58 -11.02
CA SER A 136 23.28 -0.05 -9.78
C SER A 136 22.23 0.61 -8.89
N HIS A 137 21.28 1.31 -9.50
CA HIS A 137 20.24 2.05 -8.80
C HIS A 137 18.86 1.63 -9.29
N PHE A 138 17.88 1.79 -8.42
CA PHE A 138 16.48 1.80 -8.81
C PHE A 138 16.11 3.18 -9.33
N THR A 139 15.63 3.25 -10.56
CA THR A 139 15.40 4.49 -11.31
C THR A 139 13.92 4.78 -11.55
N GLY A 140 13.04 3.87 -11.14
CA GLY A 140 11.60 4.05 -11.26
C GLY A 140 10.83 2.91 -10.62
N GLN A 141 9.55 3.15 -10.32
CA GLN A 141 8.65 2.13 -9.81
C GLN A 141 7.22 2.34 -10.30
N THR A 142 6.51 1.22 -10.43
CA THR A 142 5.04 1.20 -10.54
C THR A 142 4.51 0.29 -9.46
N VAL A 143 3.63 0.82 -8.61
CA VAL A 143 2.94 0.01 -7.59
C VAL A 143 1.78 -0.72 -8.26
N LEU A 144 1.84 -2.05 -8.32
CA LEU A 144 0.84 -2.90 -8.95
C LEU A 144 -0.27 -3.28 -7.96
N ARG A 145 0.13 -3.62 -6.74
CA ARG A 145 -0.73 -3.93 -5.59
C ARG A 145 -0.14 -3.32 -4.34
N GLU A 146 -0.99 -2.84 -3.46
CA GLU A 146 -0.59 -2.37 -2.14
C GLU A 146 -1.72 -2.59 -1.14
N GLN A 147 -1.38 -3.24 -0.03
CA GLN A 147 -2.29 -3.49 1.07
C GLN A 147 -1.53 -3.49 2.39
N SER A 148 -2.14 -2.96 3.44
CA SER A 148 -1.65 -3.11 4.79
C SER A 148 -2.80 -3.41 5.75
N ILE A 149 -2.50 -4.18 6.78
CA ILE A 149 -3.44 -4.52 7.84
C ILE A 149 -2.72 -4.34 9.18
N VAL A 150 -3.36 -3.63 10.10
CA VAL A 150 -2.92 -3.54 11.48
C VAL A 150 -3.98 -4.15 12.37
N ARG A 151 -3.58 -5.11 13.20
CA ARG A 151 -4.46 -5.77 14.19
C ARG A 151 -4.06 -5.37 15.58
N SER A 152 -5.04 -5.04 16.42
CA SER A 152 -4.82 -4.80 17.83
C SER A 152 -5.32 -5.98 18.66
N GLY A 153 -4.57 -6.31 19.71
CA GLY A 153 -4.90 -7.46 20.54
C GLY A 153 -4.35 -8.79 19.99
N GLU A 154 -4.39 -9.82 20.83
CA GLU A 154 -3.85 -11.14 20.45
C GLU A 154 -4.84 -11.97 19.64
N GLN A 155 -6.12 -11.68 19.78
CA GLN A 155 -7.23 -12.46 19.23
C GLN A 155 -8.08 -11.67 18.23
N ALA A 156 -7.56 -10.57 17.67
CA ALA A 156 -8.30 -9.85 16.63
C ALA A 156 -8.70 -10.82 15.51
N PRO A 157 -9.98 -10.82 15.09
CA PRO A 157 -10.46 -11.79 14.12
C PRO A 157 -9.78 -11.58 12.76
N PRO A 158 -9.56 -12.67 12.01
CA PRO A 158 -9.07 -12.56 10.65
C PRO A 158 -10.11 -11.86 9.76
N VAL A 159 -9.61 -11.12 8.78
CA VAL A 159 -10.44 -10.39 7.83
C VAL A 159 -9.91 -10.55 6.41
N SER A 160 -10.82 -10.65 5.46
CA SER A 160 -10.54 -10.59 4.03
C SER A 160 -10.88 -9.20 3.47
N VAL A 161 -9.93 -8.62 2.74
CA VAL A 161 -10.08 -7.34 2.05
C VAL A 161 -10.30 -7.63 0.57
N LEU A 162 -11.56 -7.59 0.16
CA LEU A 162 -12.02 -7.92 -1.20
C LEU A 162 -12.20 -6.63 -2.01
N ILE A 163 -11.09 -5.96 -2.24
CA ILE A 163 -11.00 -4.71 -2.99
C ILE A 163 -10.06 -4.97 -4.17
N PRO A 164 -10.45 -4.67 -5.42
CA PRO A 164 -9.62 -4.93 -6.59
C PRO A 164 -8.31 -4.14 -6.56
N ASP A 165 -7.25 -4.70 -7.16
CA ASP A 165 -5.96 -4.02 -7.29
C ASP A 165 -5.98 -2.93 -8.37
N ALA A 166 -6.85 -3.09 -9.39
CA ALA A 166 -7.01 -2.14 -10.47
C ALA A 166 -8.45 -2.15 -11.02
N VAL A 167 -8.90 -1.00 -11.50
CA VAL A 167 -10.19 -0.79 -12.15
C VAL A 167 -10.05 0.19 -13.33
N LEU A 168 -10.98 0.16 -14.27
CA LEU A 168 -11.04 1.17 -15.33
C LEU A 168 -11.59 2.50 -14.81
N THR A 169 -11.19 3.59 -15.46
CA THR A 169 -11.79 4.90 -15.24
C THR A 169 -13.31 4.81 -15.38
N GLY A 170 -14.06 5.39 -14.40
CA GLY A 170 -15.51 5.38 -14.38
C GLY A 170 -16.18 4.02 -14.10
N GLN A 171 -15.43 2.94 -13.95
CA GLN A 171 -15.97 1.62 -13.64
C GLN A 171 -16.59 1.59 -12.23
N ARG A 172 -17.73 0.92 -12.10
CA ARG A 172 -18.25 0.55 -10.77
C ARG A 172 -17.53 -0.69 -10.26
N TYR A 173 -17.18 -0.68 -8.97
CA TYR A 173 -16.52 -1.80 -8.33
C TYR A 173 -16.89 -1.89 -6.85
N ASP A 174 -16.69 -3.07 -6.26
CA ASP A 174 -17.02 -3.32 -4.88
C ASP A 174 -15.79 -3.13 -3.98
N VAL A 175 -16.05 -2.58 -2.81
CA VAL A 175 -15.09 -2.33 -1.74
C VAL A 175 -15.62 -3.06 -0.52
N ASP A 176 -15.25 -4.34 -0.42
CA ASP A 176 -15.80 -5.24 0.59
C ASP A 176 -14.71 -5.68 1.56
N VAL A 177 -15.05 -5.70 2.83
CA VAL A 177 -14.18 -6.21 3.89
C VAL A 177 -15.02 -7.03 4.85
N ILE A 178 -14.67 -8.29 5.01
CA ILE A 178 -15.46 -9.26 5.78
C ILE A 178 -14.63 -9.89 6.89
N PHE A 179 -15.27 -10.23 7.99
CA PHE A 179 -14.71 -11.14 8.97
C PHE A 179 -14.74 -12.56 8.42
N ASP A 180 -13.61 -13.27 8.49
CA ASP A 180 -13.48 -14.63 7.98
C ASP A 180 -14.07 -15.70 8.92
N GLU A 181 -14.45 -15.28 10.13
CA GLU A 181 -15.07 -16.10 11.15
C GLU A 181 -16.50 -15.62 11.46
N PRO A 182 -17.40 -16.52 11.86
CA PRO A 182 -18.73 -16.14 12.35
C PRO A 182 -18.65 -15.16 13.53
N LEU A 183 -19.56 -14.20 13.57
CA LEU A 183 -19.59 -13.20 14.65
C LEU A 183 -20.17 -13.74 15.95
N ASP A 184 -20.90 -14.86 15.91
CA ASP A 184 -21.52 -15.54 17.07
C ASP A 184 -22.30 -14.60 18.01
N GLY A 185 -23.00 -13.63 17.42
CA GLY A 185 -23.75 -12.62 18.15
C GLY A 185 -22.92 -11.48 18.74
N ALA A 186 -21.61 -11.40 18.44
CA ALA A 186 -20.77 -10.31 18.89
C ALA A 186 -21.22 -8.96 18.29
N LEU A 187 -21.28 -7.94 19.14
CA LEU A 187 -21.49 -6.57 18.68
C LEU A 187 -20.24 -6.09 17.97
N THR A 188 -20.38 -5.79 16.69
CA THR A 188 -19.31 -5.29 15.85
C THR A 188 -19.68 -3.97 15.21
N ALA A 189 -18.67 -3.14 14.97
CA ALA A 189 -18.82 -1.89 14.28
C ALA A 189 -17.71 -1.73 13.22
N GLY A 190 -17.97 -0.95 12.20
CA GLY A 190 -16.96 -0.69 11.20
C GLY A 190 -17.26 0.54 10.36
N GLY A 191 -16.23 1.01 9.70
CA GLY A 191 -16.30 2.14 8.78
C GLY A 191 -15.31 1.97 7.64
N ILE A 192 -15.64 2.59 6.51
CA ILE A 192 -14.82 2.61 5.32
C ILE A 192 -14.87 3.98 4.66
N THR A 193 -13.70 4.51 4.32
CA THR A 193 -13.59 5.82 3.66
C THR A 193 -12.47 5.83 2.62
N ALA A 194 -12.60 6.66 1.60
CA ALA A 194 -11.50 6.94 0.69
C ALA A 194 -10.56 7.96 1.33
N LEU A 195 -9.26 7.73 1.22
CA LEU A 195 -8.23 8.69 1.63
C LEU A 195 -7.95 9.70 0.52
N THR A 196 -7.73 10.96 0.88
CA THR A 196 -7.20 11.93 -0.06
C THR A 196 -5.70 11.69 -0.31
N PRO A 197 -5.16 12.14 -1.44
CA PRO A 197 -3.71 12.05 -1.71
C PRO A 197 -2.86 12.68 -0.60
N GLU A 198 -3.31 13.77 0.01
CA GLU A 198 -2.64 14.48 1.08
C GLU A 198 -2.60 13.63 2.37
N GLN A 199 -3.72 13.02 2.75
CA GLN A 199 -3.78 12.10 3.90
C GLN A 199 -2.88 10.89 3.70
N VAL A 200 -2.88 10.36 2.47
CA VAL A 200 -1.97 9.28 2.11
C VAL A 200 -0.53 9.76 2.22
N ALA A 201 -0.15 10.93 1.70
CA ALA A 201 1.20 11.48 1.75
C ALA A 201 1.65 11.78 3.19
N ALA A 202 0.78 12.30 4.02
CA ALA A 202 1.06 12.60 5.43
C ALA A 202 1.01 11.35 6.33
N MET A 203 0.58 10.19 5.80
CA MET A 203 0.28 8.98 6.58
C MET A 203 -0.70 9.27 7.74
N GLU A 204 -1.67 10.12 7.49
CA GLU A 204 -2.68 10.50 8.48
C GLU A 204 -3.83 9.51 8.51
N SER A 205 -4.33 9.27 9.72
CA SER A 205 -5.55 8.50 9.91
C SER A 205 -6.76 9.38 9.65
N PRO A 206 -7.70 8.97 8.80
CA PRO A 206 -8.91 9.74 8.57
C PRO A 206 -9.83 9.68 9.79
N THR A 207 -10.63 10.73 9.98
CA THR A 207 -11.83 10.61 10.82
C THR A 207 -12.81 9.68 10.12
N MET A 208 -13.34 8.69 10.85
CA MET A 208 -14.21 7.67 10.30
C MET A 208 -15.45 7.49 11.16
N GLU A 209 -16.61 7.55 10.53
CA GLU A 209 -17.87 7.18 11.19
C GLU A 209 -17.99 5.65 11.20
N LEU A 210 -18.32 5.10 12.38
CA LEU A 210 -18.51 3.67 12.55
C LEU A 210 -19.99 3.36 12.67
N GLY A 211 -20.46 2.44 11.84
CA GLY A 211 -21.79 1.86 11.91
C GLY A 211 -21.78 0.46 12.51
N ALA A 212 -22.88 0.02 13.11
CA ALA A 212 -23.04 -1.35 13.54
C ALA A 212 -23.04 -2.31 12.31
N LEU A 213 -22.34 -3.43 12.44
CA LEU A 213 -22.26 -4.44 11.36
C LEU A 213 -23.23 -5.58 11.67
N GLY A 214 -24.33 -5.65 10.90
CA GLY A 214 -25.34 -6.70 11.02
C GLY A 214 -25.01 -7.98 10.21
N GLY A 215 -24.06 -7.95 9.30
CA GLY A 215 -23.81 -9.02 8.33
C GLY A 215 -22.36 -9.50 8.22
N GLY A 216 -21.54 -9.28 9.23
CA GLY A 216 -20.17 -9.81 9.25
C GLY A 216 -19.14 -9.07 8.39
N GLY A 217 -19.49 -7.90 7.84
CA GLY A 217 -18.56 -7.12 7.02
C GLY A 217 -19.08 -5.75 6.62
N LEU A 218 -18.24 -5.05 5.89
CA LEU A 218 -18.54 -3.79 5.21
C LEU A 218 -18.64 -4.06 3.72
N PHE A 219 -19.72 -3.58 3.11
CA PHE A 219 -20.02 -3.77 1.69
C PHE A 219 -20.34 -2.41 1.07
N LYS A 220 -19.60 -2.02 0.06
CA LYS A 220 -19.80 -0.72 -0.60
C LYS A 220 -19.47 -0.80 -2.08
N THR A 221 -20.46 -0.52 -2.94
CA THR A 221 -20.21 -0.32 -4.36
C THR A 221 -19.89 1.15 -4.63
N VAL A 222 -18.83 1.41 -5.35
CA VAL A 222 -18.35 2.75 -5.67
C VAL A 222 -18.07 2.89 -7.16
N GLN A 223 -17.94 4.14 -7.61
CA GLN A 223 -17.51 4.45 -8.97
C GLN A 223 -16.07 4.96 -8.94
N ALA A 224 -15.22 4.40 -9.80
CA ALA A 224 -13.86 4.87 -9.98
C ALA A 224 -13.83 6.29 -10.55
N PRO A 225 -12.81 7.10 -10.24
CA PRO A 225 -12.57 8.37 -10.88
C PRO A 225 -12.58 8.27 -12.42
N LEU A 226 -12.97 9.35 -13.10
CA LEU A 226 -12.96 9.41 -14.56
C LEU A 226 -11.55 9.63 -15.14
N THR A 227 -10.60 9.98 -14.31
CA THR A 227 -9.18 10.18 -14.69
C THR A 227 -8.32 9.07 -14.13
N PRO A 228 -7.31 8.60 -14.89
CA PRO A 228 -6.33 7.62 -14.38
C PRO A 228 -5.60 8.14 -13.14
N GLY A 229 -5.24 7.21 -12.25
CA GLY A 229 -4.56 7.55 -11.01
C GLY A 229 -4.61 6.40 -9.99
N SER A 230 -4.81 6.75 -8.74
CA SER A 230 -5.03 5.76 -7.68
C SER A 230 -6.04 6.26 -6.65
N GLN A 231 -6.74 5.33 -6.03
CA GLN A 231 -7.65 5.55 -4.93
C GLN A 231 -7.24 4.65 -3.77
N THR A 232 -7.13 5.20 -2.57
CA THR A 232 -6.77 4.42 -1.38
C THR A 232 -7.97 4.37 -0.45
N TRP A 233 -8.33 3.17 -0.03
CA TRP A 233 -9.39 2.92 0.93
C TRP A 233 -8.81 2.64 2.30
N ALA A 234 -9.37 3.28 3.31
CA ALA A 234 -9.12 3.01 4.71
C ALA A 234 -10.34 2.35 5.34
N VAL A 235 -10.10 1.32 6.13
CA VAL A 235 -11.12 0.50 6.78
C VAL A 235 -10.79 0.39 8.26
N LEU A 236 -11.81 0.44 9.11
CA LEU A 236 -11.71 0.13 10.53
C LEU A 236 -12.84 -0.83 10.90
N LEU A 237 -12.48 -1.95 11.50
CA LEU A 237 -13.39 -2.94 12.05
C LEU A 237 -13.13 -3.09 13.55
N VAL A 238 -14.19 -3.01 14.33
CA VAL A 238 -14.15 -3.14 15.78
C VAL A 238 -14.91 -4.39 16.20
N HIS A 239 -14.24 -5.25 16.93
CA HIS A 239 -14.78 -6.49 17.47
C HIS A 239 -14.39 -6.61 18.95
N PRO A 240 -15.16 -7.29 19.85
CA PRO A 240 -14.77 -7.48 21.24
C PRO A 240 -13.38 -8.12 21.45
N ARG A 241 -12.92 -8.94 20.49
CA ARG A 241 -11.59 -9.57 20.53
C ARG A 241 -10.45 -8.67 20.05
N GLY A 242 -10.73 -7.52 19.44
CA GLY A 242 -9.73 -6.58 18.95
C GLY A 242 -10.21 -5.72 17.79
N VAL A 243 -9.35 -4.83 17.36
CA VAL A 243 -9.62 -3.90 16.26
C VAL A 243 -8.71 -4.24 15.08
N VAL A 244 -9.29 -4.23 13.89
CA VAL A 244 -8.56 -4.38 12.62
C VAL A 244 -8.69 -3.11 11.82
N SER A 245 -7.57 -2.51 11.45
CA SER A 245 -7.54 -1.45 10.44
C SER A 245 -6.83 -1.94 9.20
N ALA A 246 -7.35 -1.59 8.04
CA ALA A 246 -6.75 -1.95 6.77
C ALA A 246 -6.68 -0.73 5.85
N ALA A 247 -5.65 -0.72 4.99
CA ALA A 247 -5.59 0.19 3.87
C ALA A 247 -5.31 -0.60 2.59
N LYS A 248 -6.01 -0.25 1.53
CA LYS A 248 -5.89 -0.88 0.21
C LYS A 248 -5.88 0.18 -0.86
N ARG A 249 -4.87 0.10 -1.73
CA ARG A 249 -4.78 0.94 -2.92
C ARG A 249 -5.40 0.24 -4.12
N VAL A 250 -6.15 1.01 -4.90
CA VAL A 250 -6.74 0.62 -6.18
C VAL A 250 -6.14 1.49 -7.27
N ARG A 251 -5.55 0.90 -8.29
CA ARG A 251 -5.11 1.63 -9.48
C ARG A 251 -6.33 1.93 -10.36
N VAL A 252 -6.44 3.16 -10.82
CA VAL A 252 -7.45 3.57 -11.79
C VAL A 252 -6.76 3.74 -13.13
N VAL A 253 -7.08 2.89 -14.09
CA VAL A 253 -6.38 2.82 -15.38
C VAL A 253 -7.30 3.16 -16.55
N ALA A 254 -6.74 3.72 -17.62
CA ALA A 254 -7.53 4.16 -18.78
C ALA A 254 -7.92 3.01 -19.72
N ASP A 255 -7.14 1.93 -19.73
CA ASP A 255 -7.30 0.84 -20.70
C ASP A 255 -7.21 -0.55 -20.05
N ARG A 256 -7.81 -1.55 -20.74
CA ARG A 256 -7.86 -2.93 -20.23
C ARG A 256 -6.50 -3.63 -20.15
N ARG A 257 -5.53 -3.24 -20.99
CA ARG A 257 -4.19 -3.87 -20.93
C ARG A 257 -3.49 -3.52 -19.64
N SER A 258 -3.73 -2.31 -19.12
CA SER A 258 -3.19 -1.85 -17.85
C SER A 258 -3.86 -2.49 -16.62
N LEU A 259 -5.02 -3.15 -16.77
CA LEU A 259 -5.62 -3.95 -15.68
C LEU A 259 -4.84 -5.23 -15.42
N GLU A 260 -4.23 -5.79 -16.46
CA GLU A 260 -3.61 -7.12 -16.45
C GLU A 260 -2.10 -7.08 -16.12
N LEU A 261 -1.62 -5.89 -15.76
CA LEU A 261 -0.25 -5.68 -15.31
C LEU A 261 -0.07 -6.22 -13.90
#